data_97bf5faff30fec49ee1304a5f3e753ad
#
_entry.id   97bf5faff30fec49ee1304a5f3e753ad
#
_cell.length_a   1.000
_cell.length_b   1.000
_cell.length_c   1.000
_cell.angle_alpha   90.00
_cell.angle_beta   90.00
_cell.angle_gamma   90.00
#
_symmetry.space_group_name_H-M   'P 1'
#
loop_
_entity.id
_entity.type
_entity.pdbx_description
1 polymer ?
#
loop_
_entity_poly.entity_id
_entity_poly.type
_entity_poly.pdbx_seq_one_letter_code
_entity_poly.pdbx_strand_id
1 'polypeptide(L)'
;LHLCDRRQRQMCIRDRVQEKTAQQEVDLKKLIEENASLKEELSARRREQQQTYVPKPLDLSEYKTRKLYIDAMLVDAGWTEGKDWLNEVELDGMPNKSETGYADYVLYDDMHRPLAVIEAKRTCVDVSKGRQQAKLYADILERKYKRRPVIFLTNGFETHIIDGQYPERKCSVIYSKRDLEKWFNLLTMRTSLKHITIDKNIAGRYYQESAIKAVCNSFDEKNRRKALLVMATGSGKTRTVIALCDVLLKAGWVKNILFLADRNSLVTQAKRSFVNMLPNLSCTNLVEEKDNYSAHCVFSTYQTMINCIDTINDDNGKLFTCGHFDLVICDEAHRSIYNKYKDIFTYFDAPLVGLTATPKDEIDKNTYEVFELEKGVPTYGYD
;
A
#
# COMPACT_ATOMS: atom_id res chain seq x y z
N LEU A 1 -3.74 -39.37 -62.61
CA LEU A 1 -4.05 -37.95 -62.87
C LEU A 1 -4.45 -37.16 -61.62
N HIS A 2 -5.21 -37.73 -60.68
CA HIS A 2 -5.66 -36.99 -59.46
C HIS A 2 -4.58 -36.70 -58.39
N LEU A 3 -3.50 -37.42 -58.35
CA LEU A 3 -2.42 -37.22 -57.35
C LEU A 3 -1.44 -36.11 -57.75
N CYS A 4 -1.28 -35.82 -59.05
CA CYS A 4 -0.46 -34.73 -59.53
C CYS A 4 -1.09 -33.37 -59.25
N ASP A 5 -2.41 -33.24 -59.35
CA ASP A 5 -3.15 -32.00 -59.12
C ASP A 5 -3.14 -31.60 -57.63
N ARG A 6 -3.21 -32.55 -56.69
CA ARG A 6 -3.09 -32.29 -55.23
C ARG A 6 -1.71 -31.77 -54.83
N ARG A 7 -0.64 -32.33 -55.36
CA ARG A 7 0.73 -31.88 -55.05
C ARG A 7 0.99 -30.48 -55.61
N GLN A 8 0.48 -30.19 -56.78
CA GLN A 8 0.63 -28.89 -57.40
C GLN A 8 -0.15 -27.77 -56.63
N ARG A 9 -1.37 -28.09 -56.13
CA ARG A 9 -2.12 -27.20 -55.28
C ARG A 9 -1.45 -26.97 -53.93
N GLN A 10 -0.86 -28.00 -53.32
CA GLN A 10 -0.11 -27.86 -52.08
C GLN A 10 1.16 -27.02 -52.24
N MET A 11 1.86 -27.13 -53.37
CA MET A 11 3.00 -26.29 -53.70
C MET A 11 2.59 -24.82 -53.85
N CYS A 12 1.54 -24.53 -54.60
CA CYS A 12 1.05 -23.16 -54.77
C CYS A 12 0.55 -22.53 -53.48
N ILE A 13 -0.05 -23.30 -52.57
CA ILE A 13 -0.45 -22.81 -51.24
C ILE A 13 0.78 -22.51 -50.38
N ARG A 14 1.77 -23.37 -50.40
CA ARG A 14 3.04 -23.21 -49.67
C ARG A 14 3.80 -21.97 -50.15
N ASP A 15 3.89 -21.77 -51.44
CA ASP A 15 4.57 -20.61 -52.05
C ASP A 15 3.86 -19.30 -51.66
N ARG A 16 2.51 -19.25 -51.73
CA ARG A 16 1.73 -18.08 -51.28
C ARG A 16 1.87 -17.80 -49.78
N VAL A 17 1.99 -18.84 -48.96
CA VAL A 17 2.21 -18.67 -47.52
C VAL A 17 3.62 -18.12 -47.29
N GLN A 18 4.62 -18.63 -47.98
CA GLN A 18 5.98 -18.12 -47.87
C GLN A 18 6.12 -16.69 -48.33
N GLU A 19 5.49 -16.30 -49.46
CA GLU A 19 5.46 -14.91 -49.91
C GLU A 19 4.77 -13.96 -48.90
N LYS A 20 3.64 -14.39 -48.32
CA LYS A 20 2.95 -13.59 -47.29
C LYS A 20 3.79 -13.45 -46.02
N THR A 21 4.47 -14.52 -45.58
CA THR A 21 5.34 -14.48 -44.40
C THR A 21 6.55 -13.57 -44.66
N ALA A 22 7.18 -13.65 -45.86
CA ALA A 22 8.28 -12.74 -46.21
C ALA A 22 7.82 -11.26 -46.26
N GLN A 23 6.63 -10.98 -46.80
CA GLN A 23 6.08 -9.63 -46.80
C GLN A 23 5.80 -9.13 -45.36
N GLN A 24 5.23 -9.98 -44.51
CA GLN A 24 4.99 -9.65 -43.11
C GLN A 24 6.27 -9.37 -42.32
N GLU A 25 7.36 -10.12 -42.65
CA GLU A 25 8.67 -9.88 -42.03
C GLU A 25 9.27 -8.52 -42.43
N VAL A 26 9.10 -8.13 -43.70
CA VAL A 26 9.54 -6.83 -44.22
C VAL A 26 8.74 -5.70 -43.55
N ASP A 27 7.42 -5.85 -43.49
CA ASP A 27 6.54 -4.85 -42.87
C ASP A 27 6.83 -4.72 -41.35
N LEU A 28 7.11 -5.84 -40.67
CA LEU A 28 7.49 -5.85 -39.26
C LEU A 28 8.82 -5.14 -39.02
N LYS A 29 9.83 -5.38 -39.87
CA LYS A 29 11.12 -4.67 -39.78
C LYS A 29 10.93 -3.15 -39.94
N LYS A 30 10.13 -2.76 -40.94
CA LYS A 30 9.82 -1.35 -41.19
C LYS A 30 9.14 -0.68 -39.99
N LEU A 31 8.15 -1.36 -39.36
CA LEU A 31 7.49 -0.90 -38.16
C LEU A 31 8.43 -0.79 -36.95
N ILE A 32 9.40 -1.73 -36.82
CA ILE A 32 10.40 -1.68 -35.77
C ILE A 32 11.34 -0.48 -35.95
N GLU A 33 11.76 -0.20 -37.19
CA GLU A 33 12.61 0.96 -37.51
C GLU A 33 11.87 2.28 -37.29
N GLU A 34 10.60 2.38 -37.71
CA GLU A 34 9.75 3.56 -37.46
C GLU A 34 9.53 3.77 -35.94
N ASN A 35 9.28 2.72 -35.17
CA ASN A 35 9.17 2.80 -33.71
C ASN A 35 10.48 3.24 -33.04
N ALA A 36 11.62 2.77 -33.52
CA ALA A 36 12.91 3.20 -33.01
C ALA A 36 13.15 4.69 -33.26
N SER A 37 12.89 5.15 -34.49
CA SER A 37 13.00 6.56 -34.87
C SER A 37 12.07 7.46 -34.05
N LEU A 38 10.80 7.06 -33.87
CA LEU A 38 9.84 7.80 -33.05
C LEU A 38 10.25 7.87 -31.57
N LYS A 39 10.83 6.80 -31.02
CA LYS A 39 11.36 6.80 -29.65
C LYS A 39 12.54 7.74 -29.51
N GLU A 40 13.44 7.80 -30.47
CA GLU A 40 14.56 8.75 -30.47
C GLU A 40 14.08 10.20 -30.54
N GLU A 41 13.11 10.49 -31.44
CA GLU A 41 12.54 11.81 -31.58
C GLU A 41 11.81 12.25 -30.31
N LEU A 42 11.03 11.36 -29.68
CA LEU A 42 10.38 11.64 -28.40
C LEU A 42 11.39 11.86 -27.27
N SER A 43 12.49 11.10 -27.27
CA SER A 43 13.54 11.26 -26.27
C SER A 43 14.30 12.55 -26.43
N ALA A 44 14.54 12.98 -27.68
CA ALA A 44 15.18 14.27 -28.00
C ALA A 44 14.27 15.44 -27.57
N ARG A 45 12.98 15.40 -27.92
CA ARG A 45 11.99 16.42 -27.48
C ARG A 45 11.87 16.51 -25.96
N ARG A 46 11.91 15.37 -25.24
CA ARG A 46 11.90 15.34 -23.77
C ARG A 46 13.16 15.98 -23.18
N ARG A 47 14.35 15.72 -23.74
CA ARG A 47 15.60 16.35 -23.32
C ARG A 47 15.59 17.84 -23.54
N GLU A 48 15.09 18.29 -24.66
CA GLU A 48 14.97 19.72 -25.00
C GLU A 48 13.98 20.43 -24.06
N GLN A 49 12.82 19.82 -23.78
CA GLN A 49 11.88 20.31 -22.79
C GLN A 49 12.43 20.32 -21.37
N GLN A 50 13.23 19.33 -20.98
CA GLN A 50 13.89 19.32 -19.67
C GLN A 50 14.94 20.41 -19.52
N GLN A 51 15.65 20.78 -20.57
CA GLN A 51 16.66 21.86 -20.55
C GLN A 51 16.01 23.26 -20.50
N THR A 52 14.81 23.43 -21.05
CA THR A 52 14.11 24.73 -21.09
C THR A 52 13.04 24.88 -19.99
N TYR A 53 12.66 23.78 -19.32
CA TYR A 53 11.65 23.78 -18.26
C TYR A 53 12.26 24.14 -16.91
N VAL A 54 12.06 25.40 -16.49
CA VAL A 54 12.23 25.81 -15.11
C VAL A 54 10.89 25.56 -14.42
N PRO A 55 10.78 24.53 -13.54
CA PRO A 55 9.54 24.26 -12.85
C PRO A 55 9.21 25.43 -11.93
N LYS A 56 8.21 26.23 -12.31
CA LYS A 56 7.60 27.17 -11.37
C LYS A 56 6.76 26.36 -10.39
N PRO A 57 6.87 26.59 -9.07
CA PRO A 57 5.98 25.95 -8.11
C PRO A 57 4.54 26.22 -8.51
N LEU A 58 3.73 25.16 -8.59
CA LEU A 58 2.29 25.29 -8.90
C LEU A 58 1.62 25.91 -7.69
N ASP A 59 1.40 27.23 -7.73
CA ASP A 59 0.72 27.97 -6.67
C ASP A 59 -0.76 28.14 -6.99
N LEU A 60 -1.56 27.13 -6.65
CA LEU A 60 -3.00 27.19 -6.73
C LEU A 60 -3.58 27.70 -5.41
N SER A 61 -4.64 28.52 -5.51
CA SER A 61 -5.40 28.92 -4.34
C SER A 61 -5.95 27.69 -3.61
N GLU A 62 -6.20 27.80 -2.33
CA GLU A 62 -6.75 26.72 -1.49
C GLU A 62 -8.05 26.16 -2.07
N TYR A 63 -8.95 27.03 -2.53
CA TYR A 63 -10.19 26.62 -3.21
C TYR A 63 -9.92 25.75 -4.46
N LYS A 64 -8.98 26.16 -5.34
CA LYS A 64 -8.62 25.38 -6.52
C LYS A 64 -7.92 24.07 -6.15
N THR A 65 -7.10 24.05 -5.11
CA THR A 65 -6.47 22.84 -4.60
C THR A 65 -7.53 21.86 -4.12
N ARG A 66 -8.52 22.32 -3.39
CA ARG A 66 -9.65 21.49 -2.94
C ARG A 66 -10.38 20.88 -4.14
N LYS A 67 -10.87 21.69 -5.07
CA LYS A 67 -11.68 21.25 -6.21
C LYS A 67 -10.95 20.35 -7.18
N LEU A 68 -9.68 20.61 -7.48
CA LEU A 68 -8.94 19.88 -8.51
C LEU A 68 -8.26 18.62 -8.00
N TYR A 69 -7.85 18.61 -6.73
CA TYR A 69 -7.03 17.51 -6.19
C TYR A 69 -7.72 16.75 -5.05
N ILE A 70 -8.26 17.46 -4.06
CA ILE A 70 -8.79 16.79 -2.86
C ILE A 70 -10.14 16.15 -3.16
N ASP A 71 -11.05 16.84 -3.82
CA ASP A 71 -12.34 16.26 -4.25
C ASP A 71 -12.10 15.04 -5.14
N ALA A 72 -11.15 15.12 -6.09
CA ALA A 72 -10.79 13.99 -6.94
C ALA A 72 -10.24 12.81 -6.14
N MET A 73 -9.34 13.07 -5.18
CA MET A 73 -8.83 12.00 -4.29
C MET A 73 -9.94 11.34 -3.46
N LEU A 74 -10.93 12.10 -3.01
CA LEU A 74 -12.08 11.57 -2.28
C LEU A 74 -12.96 10.69 -3.17
N VAL A 75 -13.26 11.14 -4.38
CA VAL A 75 -14.04 10.35 -5.35
C VAL A 75 -13.27 9.05 -5.72
N ASP A 76 -11.96 9.13 -5.99
CA ASP A 76 -11.13 7.98 -6.28
C ASP A 76 -11.05 6.98 -5.11
N ALA A 77 -11.15 7.47 -3.88
CA ALA A 77 -11.24 6.65 -2.68
C ALA A 77 -12.67 6.12 -2.39
N GLY A 78 -13.63 6.39 -3.28
CA GLY A 78 -15.00 5.88 -3.17
C GLY A 78 -15.93 6.69 -2.27
N TRP A 79 -15.59 7.94 -1.95
CA TRP A 79 -16.44 8.85 -1.18
C TRP A 79 -17.42 9.60 -2.08
N THR A 80 -18.65 9.84 -1.61
CA THR A 80 -19.71 10.55 -2.34
C THR A 80 -19.94 11.93 -1.73
N GLU A 81 -19.85 12.99 -2.56
CA GLU A 81 -20.12 14.38 -2.15
C GLU A 81 -21.57 14.54 -1.66
N GLY A 82 -21.74 15.27 -0.59
CA GLY A 82 -23.04 15.56 0.01
C GLY A 82 -23.68 14.41 0.79
N LYS A 83 -23.19 13.18 0.61
CA LYS A 83 -23.62 11.99 1.36
C LYS A 83 -22.58 11.59 2.41
N ASP A 84 -21.37 11.31 1.98
CA ASP A 84 -20.32 10.76 2.82
C ASP A 84 -19.36 11.85 3.32
N TRP A 85 -19.33 13.02 2.70
CA TRP A 85 -18.52 14.15 3.11
C TRP A 85 -19.18 15.50 2.84
N LEU A 86 -18.87 16.45 3.72
CA LEU A 86 -19.34 17.83 3.66
C LEU A 86 -18.14 18.77 3.70
N ASN A 87 -18.27 19.90 2.98
CA ASN A 87 -17.29 20.98 2.93
C ASN A 87 -17.66 22.10 3.88
N GLU A 88 -16.63 22.82 4.36
CA GLU A 88 -16.77 24.03 5.16
C GLU A 88 -17.74 23.85 6.35
N VAL A 89 -17.55 22.74 7.07
CA VAL A 89 -18.41 22.37 8.19
C VAL A 89 -18.17 23.31 9.34
N GLU A 90 -19.21 24.02 9.76
CA GLU A 90 -19.19 24.93 10.91
C GLU A 90 -19.09 24.15 12.21
N LEU A 91 -18.13 24.52 13.05
CA LEU A 91 -17.84 23.90 14.33
C LEU A 91 -17.75 24.97 15.43
N ASP A 92 -18.64 24.85 16.42
CA ASP A 92 -18.68 25.73 17.58
C ASP A 92 -17.72 25.27 18.68
N GLY A 93 -17.20 26.23 19.43
CA GLY A 93 -16.30 25.99 20.56
C GLY A 93 -14.82 26.10 20.24
N MET A 94 -14.48 26.83 19.18
CA MET A 94 -13.11 27.22 18.87
C MET A 94 -12.57 28.25 19.88
N PRO A 95 -11.25 28.20 20.18
CA PRO A 95 -10.63 29.18 21.11
C PRO A 95 -10.30 30.50 20.39
N ASN A 96 -11.17 30.98 19.54
CA ASN A 96 -11.06 32.26 18.84
C ASN A 96 -12.18 33.21 19.29
N LYS A 97 -12.12 34.49 18.90
CA LYS A 97 -13.12 35.51 19.31
C LYS A 97 -14.54 35.21 18.82
N SER A 98 -14.71 34.49 17.72
CA SER A 98 -16.01 34.10 17.16
C SER A 98 -16.54 32.80 17.78
N GLU A 99 -15.71 32.08 18.55
CA GLU A 99 -15.99 30.74 19.06
C GLU A 99 -16.36 29.71 17.99
N THR A 100 -16.20 30.07 16.73
CA THR A 100 -16.58 29.27 15.54
C THR A 100 -15.39 29.05 14.61
N GLY A 101 -15.35 27.89 13.95
CA GLY A 101 -14.41 27.57 12.91
C GLY A 101 -15.07 26.74 11.81
N TYR A 102 -14.41 26.64 10.68
CA TYR A 102 -14.90 25.92 9.50
C TYR A 102 -13.87 24.86 9.14
N ALA A 103 -14.23 23.58 9.29
CA ALA A 103 -13.40 22.48 8.81
C ALA A 103 -13.54 22.36 7.30
N ASP A 104 -12.44 22.30 6.57
CA ASP A 104 -12.47 22.22 5.12
C ASP A 104 -13.29 21.02 4.63
N TYR A 105 -13.08 19.83 5.25
CA TYR A 105 -13.91 18.65 5.01
C TYR A 105 -14.09 17.85 6.31
N VAL A 106 -15.27 17.26 6.43
CA VAL A 106 -15.55 16.21 7.42
C VAL A 106 -16.14 15.01 6.70
N LEU A 107 -15.52 13.84 6.90
CA LEU A 107 -15.95 12.57 6.34
C LEU A 107 -16.78 11.80 7.35
N TYR A 108 -17.89 11.21 6.92
CA TYR A 108 -18.88 10.56 7.78
C TYR A 108 -19.10 9.10 7.41
N ASP A 109 -19.46 8.30 8.41
CA ASP A 109 -20.02 6.96 8.21
C ASP A 109 -21.52 7.02 7.84
N ASP A 110 -22.15 5.86 7.59
CA ASP A 110 -23.57 5.78 7.25
C ASP A 110 -24.52 6.24 8.37
N MET A 111 -24.02 6.31 9.61
CA MET A 111 -24.75 6.86 10.75
C MET A 111 -24.46 8.35 10.98
N HIS A 112 -23.84 9.02 10.04
CA HIS A 112 -23.45 10.42 10.14
C HIS A 112 -22.52 10.74 11.32
N ARG A 113 -21.69 9.78 11.74
CA ARG A 113 -20.65 10.00 12.73
C ARG A 113 -19.33 10.32 12.03
N PRO A 114 -18.57 11.31 12.47
CA PRO A 114 -17.34 11.71 11.81
C PRO A 114 -16.28 10.58 11.85
N LEU A 115 -15.75 10.23 10.70
CA LEU A 115 -14.63 9.32 10.51
C LEU A 115 -13.31 10.06 10.39
N ALA A 116 -13.31 11.18 9.67
CA ALA A 116 -12.09 11.98 9.48
C ALA A 116 -12.41 13.47 9.32
N VAL A 117 -11.42 14.29 9.64
CA VAL A 117 -11.33 15.71 9.30
C VAL A 117 -10.17 15.90 8.34
N ILE A 118 -10.37 16.68 7.28
CA ILE A 118 -9.31 17.05 6.36
C ILE A 118 -9.12 18.57 6.44
N GLU A 119 -7.89 18.97 6.64
CA GLU A 119 -7.45 20.36 6.55
C GLU A 119 -6.63 20.53 5.27
N ALA A 120 -7.10 21.40 4.39
CA ALA A 120 -6.50 21.67 3.10
C ALA A 120 -5.56 22.87 3.17
N LYS A 121 -4.50 22.85 2.40
CA LYS A 121 -3.61 23.99 2.19
C LYS A 121 -3.37 24.22 0.71
N ARG A 122 -2.88 25.41 0.36
CA ARG A 122 -2.47 25.74 -1.01
C ARG A 122 -1.32 24.81 -1.43
N THR A 123 -1.24 24.49 -2.70
CA THR A 123 -0.27 23.54 -3.27
C THR A 123 1.20 23.84 -2.93
N CYS A 124 1.54 25.11 -2.73
CA CYS A 124 2.91 25.54 -2.37
C CYS A 124 3.14 25.68 -0.86
N VAL A 125 2.14 25.38 -0.03
CA VAL A 125 2.20 25.56 1.42
C VAL A 125 2.45 24.21 2.11
N ASP A 126 3.32 24.23 3.13
CA ASP A 126 3.58 23.07 3.97
C ASP A 126 2.29 22.66 4.70
N VAL A 127 1.91 21.39 4.56
CA VAL A 127 0.70 20.82 5.16
C VAL A 127 0.66 20.94 6.68
N SER A 128 1.81 20.98 7.33
CA SER A 128 1.93 21.10 8.79
C SER A 128 1.36 22.39 9.36
N LYS A 129 1.19 23.43 8.53
CA LYS A 129 0.61 24.70 8.98
C LYS A 129 -0.86 24.60 9.41
N GLY A 130 -1.61 23.61 8.89
CA GLY A 130 -2.99 23.33 9.30
C GLY A 130 -3.13 22.45 10.55
N ARG A 131 -2.02 21.87 11.06
CA ARG A 131 -2.05 20.85 12.10
C ARG A 131 -2.80 21.26 13.37
N GLN A 132 -2.53 22.44 13.88
CA GLN A 132 -3.17 22.90 15.12
C GLN A 132 -4.67 23.11 14.94
N GLN A 133 -5.07 23.69 13.82
CA GLN A 133 -6.46 23.93 13.47
C GLN A 133 -7.22 22.62 13.31
N ALA A 134 -6.69 21.67 12.58
CA ALA A 134 -7.29 20.34 12.38
C ALA A 134 -7.43 19.56 13.72
N LYS A 135 -6.45 19.68 14.62
CA LYS A 135 -6.55 19.08 15.97
C LYS A 135 -7.68 19.66 16.77
N LEU A 136 -7.87 20.99 16.76
CA LEU A 136 -8.98 21.65 17.44
C LEU A 136 -10.33 21.19 16.88
N TYR A 137 -10.46 21.05 15.57
CA TYR A 137 -11.68 20.51 14.95
C TYR A 137 -11.95 19.08 15.39
N ALA A 138 -10.91 18.23 15.40
CA ALA A 138 -11.04 16.86 15.89
C ALA A 138 -11.45 16.80 17.37
N ASP A 139 -10.92 17.69 18.22
CA ASP A 139 -11.27 17.79 19.64
C ASP A 139 -12.75 18.18 19.86
N ILE A 140 -13.27 19.10 19.03
CA ILE A 140 -14.68 19.51 19.05
C ILE A 140 -15.58 18.34 18.65
N LEU A 141 -15.25 17.68 17.54
CA LEU A 141 -16.01 16.53 17.06
C LEU A 141 -15.97 15.36 18.02
N GLU A 142 -14.83 15.10 18.67
CA GLU A 142 -14.69 14.08 19.71
C GLU A 142 -15.61 14.36 20.90
N ARG A 143 -15.65 15.60 21.37
CA ARG A 143 -16.57 15.99 22.46
C ARG A 143 -18.04 15.76 22.11
N LYS A 144 -18.41 16.08 20.85
CA LYS A 144 -19.80 15.97 20.36
C LYS A 144 -20.21 14.52 20.10
N TYR A 145 -19.34 13.73 19.44
CA TYR A 145 -19.68 12.38 18.97
C TYR A 145 -19.05 11.25 19.79
N LYS A 146 -18.27 11.58 20.83
CA LYS A 146 -17.56 10.61 21.69
C LYS A 146 -16.62 9.67 20.92
N ARG A 147 -16.18 10.12 19.75
CA ARG A 147 -15.23 9.42 18.88
C ARG A 147 -14.34 10.45 18.20
N ARG A 148 -13.02 10.34 18.41
CA ARG A 148 -12.04 11.21 17.78
C ARG A 148 -11.91 10.84 16.32
N PRO A 149 -12.16 11.74 15.36
CA PRO A 149 -11.92 11.48 13.95
C PRO A 149 -10.41 11.42 13.65
N VAL A 150 -10.03 10.67 12.61
CA VAL A 150 -8.69 10.73 12.03
C VAL A 150 -8.51 12.09 11.36
N ILE A 151 -7.30 12.63 11.41
CA ILE A 151 -6.98 13.91 10.79
C ILE A 151 -6.12 13.66 9.56
N PHE A 152 -6.50 14.22 8.42
CA PHE A 152 -5.66 14.35 7.25
C PHE A 152 -5.29 15.80 7.01
N LEU A 153 -4.01 16.04 6.75
CA LEU A 153 -3.49 17.33 6.32
C LEU A 153 -3.02 17.19 4.89
N THR A 154 -3.49 18.03 3.97
CA THR A 154 -3.11 17.89 2.56
C THR A 154 -3.02 19.20 1.83
N ASN A 155 -2.12 19.28 0.84
CA ASN A 155 -2.02 20.37 -0.13
C ASN A 155 -2.27 19.90 -1.57
N GLY A 156 -2.84 18.71 -1.73
CA GLY A 156 -3.11 18.07 -3.00
C GLY A 156 -1.96 17.22 -3.55
N PHE A 157 -0.72 17.44 -3.11
CA PHE A 157 0.47 16.66 -3.51
C PHE A 157 1.06 15.86 -2.35
N GLU A 158 0.96 16.38 -1.17
CA GLU A 158 1.44 15.74 0.04
C GLU A 158 0.26 15.59 1.00
N THR A 159 0.15 14.41 1.58
CA THR A 159 -0.89 14.08 2.56
C THR A 159 -0.26 13.49 3.79
N HIS A 160 -0.62 14.01 4.97
CA HIS A 160 -0.22 13.48 6.27
C HIS A 160 -1.45 12.96 7.02
N ILE A 161 -1.24 11.92 7.82
CA ILE A 161 -2.26 11.35 8.70
C ILE A 161 -1.85 11.48 10.16
N ILE A 162 -2.84 11.83 11.00
CA ILE A 162 -2.74 11.84 12.47
C ILE A 162 -3.91 10.99 12.97
N ASP A 163 -3.62 9.80 13.46
CA ASP A 163 -4.62 8.81 13.88
C ASP A 163 -4.66 8.61 15.41
N GLY A 164 -3.77 9.26 16.12
CA GLY A 164 -3.67 9.16 17.59
C GLY A 164 -3.03 7.86 18.10
N GLN A 165 -2.74 6.90 17.25
CA GLN A 165 -2.08 5.64 17.58
C GLN A 165 -0.58 5.69 17.33
N TYR A 166 -0.21 6.34 16.25
CA TYR A 166 1.18 6.49 15.79
C TYR A 166 1.53 7.97 15.64
N PRO A 167 2.83 8.32 15.59
CA PRO A 167 3.24 9.67 15.21
C PRO A 167 2.67 10.09 13.84
N GLU A 168 2.51 11.40 13.67
CA GLU A 168 2.14 11.96 12.36
C GLU A 168 3.09 11.45 11.28
N ARG A 169 2.52 11.05 10.15
CA ARG A 169 3.27 10.46 9.06
C ARG A 169 2.68 10.80 7.70
N LYS A 170 3.48 10.69 6.66
CA LYS A 170 3.02 10.78 5.29
C LYS A 170 2.19 9.54 4.94
N CYS A 171 1.12 9.75 4.20
CA CYS A 171 0.38 8.69 3.52
C CYS A 171 0.22 9.04 2.03
N SER A 172 0.01 8.06 1.19
CA SER A 172 -0.06 8.27 -0.26
C SER A 172 -1.29 9.06 -0.67
N VAL A 173 -2.44 8.73 -0.10
CA VAL A 173 -3.74 9.35 -0.36
C VAL A 173 -4.64 9.29 0.88
N ILE A 174 -5.79 9.94 0.83
CA ILE A 174 -6.83 9.85 1.87
C ILE A 174 -7.43 8.43 1.86
N TYR A 175 -7.67 7.87 3.03
CA TYR A 175 -8.26 6.54 3.20
C TYR A 175 -9.68 6.48 2.64
N SER A 176 -10.08 5.31 2.14
CA SER A 176 -11.46 5.03 1.80
C SER A 176 -12.35 4.97 3.05
N LYS A 177 -13.66 5.12 2.86
CA LYS A 177 -14.66 4.95 3.94
C LYS A 177 -14.53 3.59 4.63
N ARG A 178 -14.40 2.54 3.82
CA ARG A 178 -14.21 1.16 4.30
C ARG A 178 -12.95 0.98 5.14
N ASP A 179 -11.86 1.64 4.75
CA ASP A 179 -10.59 1.57 5.49
C ASP A 179 -10.71 2.26 6.85
N LEU A 180 -11.33 3.44 6.90
CA LEU A 180 -11.55 4.16 8.16
C LEU A 180 -12.52 3.40 9.08
N GLU A 181 -13.62 2.86 8.57
CA GLU A 181 -14.55 2.04 9.35
C GLU A 181 -13.86 0.79 9.92
N LYS A 182 -13.07 0.10 9.09
CA LYS A 182 -12.24 -1.03 9.52
C LYS A 182 -11.26 -0.59 10.61
N TRP A 183 -10.57 0.53 10.43
CA TRP A 183 -9.61 1.07 11.40
C TRP A 183 -10.28 1.34 12.76
N PHE A 184 -11.44 1.98 12.79
CA PHE A 184 -12.20 2.20 14.03
C PHE A 184 -12.64 0.90 14.68
N ASN A 185 -13.06 -0.08 13.89
CA ASN A 185 -13.45 -1.39 14.41
C ASN A 185 -12.26 -2.12 15.05
N LEU A 186 -11.09 -2.11 14.39
CA LEU A 186 -9.87 -2.68 14.95
C LEU A 186 -9.47 -1.96 16.25
N LEU A 187 -9.56 -0.63 16.28
CA LEU A 187 -9.21 0.14 17.47
C LEU A 187 -10.06 -0.22 18.69
N THR A 188 -11.34 -0.50 18.49
CA THR A 188 -12.25 -0.97 19.56
C THR A 188 -12.00 -2.40 20.00
N MET A 189 -11.52 -3.26 19.12
CA MET A 189 -11.26 -4.67 19.40
C MET A 189 -9.84 -4.94 19.90
N ARG A 190 -8.94 -3.99 19.73
CA ARG A 190 -7.51 -4.13 20.04
C ARG A 190 -7.26 -4.37 21.51
N THR A 191 -6.52 -5.44 21.79
CA THR A 191 -6.02 -5.78 23.14
C THR A 191 -4.49 -5.64 23.20
N SER A 192 -3.95 -5.45 24.42
CA SER A 192 -2.49 -5.34 24.58
C SER A 192 -1.77 -6.61 24.17
N LEU A 193 -0.61 -6.46 23.52
CA LEU A 193 0.27 -7.54 23.11
C LEU A 193 1.25 -7.98 24.23
N LYS A 194 1.13 -7.47 25.44
CA LYS A 194 2.02 -7.84 26.58
C LYS A 194 1.83 -9.28 27.05
N HIS A 195 0.58 -9.74 27.05
CA HIS A 195 0.21 -11.05 27.59
C HIS A 195 -0.34 -11.98 26.50
N ILE A 196 0.37 -12.05 25.38
CA ILE A 196 0.00 -12.88 24.25
C ILE A 196 0.21 -14.37 24.54
N THR A 197 -0.69 -15.19 24.02
CA THR A 197 -0.51 -16.64 23.96
C THR A 197 -0.10 -17.02 22.54
N ILE A 198 1.07 -17.64 22.42
CA ILE A 198 1.61 -18.13 21.14
C ILE A 198 1.22 -19.60 21.00
N ASP A 199 0.62 -19.98 19.87
CA ASP A 199 0.31 -21.38 19.58
C ASP A 199 1.61 -22.16 19.30
N LYS A 200 1.97 -23.05 20.23
CA LYS A 200 3.18 -23.87 20.15
C LYS A 200 3.16 -24.88 19.00
N ASN A 201 1.97 -25.24 18.48
CA ASN A 201 1.86 -26.08 17.29
C ASN A 201 2.34 -25.35 16.02
N ILE A 202 2.21 -24.02 16.00
CA ILE A 202 2.70 -23.16 14.90
C ILE A 202 4.18 -22.80 15.13
N ALA A 203 4.52 -22.25 16.31
CA ALA A 203 5.87 -21.80 16.65
C ALA A 203 6.22 -22.19 18.10
N GLY A 204 6.85 -23.35 18.27
CA GLY A 204 7.16 -23.92 19.60
C GLY A 204 8.62 -23.80 20.02
N ARG A 205 9.49 -23.23 19.19
CA ARG A 205 10.91 -23.08 19.54
C ARG A 205 11.12 -21.76 20.27
N TYR A 206 11.97 -21.75 21.30
CA TYR A 206 12.18 -20.57 22.16
C TYR A 206 12.55 -19.31 21.40
N TYR A 207 13.38 -19.42 20.36
CA TYR A 207 13.79 -18.26 19.56
C TYR A 207 12.65 -17.73 18.66
N GLN A 208 11.73 -18.60 18.23
CA GLN A 208 10.53 -18.16 17.50
C GLN A 208 9.60 -17.38 18.42
N GLU A 209 9.37 -17.88 19.64
CA GLU A 209 8.58 -17.15 20.65
C GLU A 209 9.23 -15.80 20.99
N SER A 210 10.57 -15.77 21.15
CA SER A 210 11.30 -14.53 21.42
C SER A 210 11.19 -13.53 20.27
N ALA A 211 11.25 -13.97 19.00
CA ALA A 211 11.06 -13.13 17.82
C ALA A 211 9.66 -12.51 17.79
N ILE A 212 8.62 -13.32 18.04
CA ILE A 212 7.22 -12.84 18.07
C ILE A 212 7.04 -11.79 19.18
N LYS A 213 7.53 -12.08 20.40
CA LYS A 213 7.47 -11.14 21.53
C LYS A 213 8.22 -9.84 21.23
N ALA A 214 9.37 -9.90 20.54
CA ALA A 214 10.14 -8.71 20.17
C ALA A 214 9.35 -7.81 19.18
N VAL A 215 8.65 -8.40 18.19
CA VAL A 215 7.79 -7.65 17.28
C VAL A 215 6.60 -7.04 18.02
N CYS A 216 5.91 -7.84 18.84
CA CYS A 216 4.77 -7.38 19.64
C CYS A 216 5.15 -6.23 20.57
N ASN A 217 6.28 -6.31 21.26
CA ASN A 217 6.80 -5.22 22.09
C ASN A 217 7.16 -3.99 21.26
N SER A 218 7.74 -4.19 20.06
CA SER A 218 8.04 -3.09 19.14
C SER A 218 6.78 -2.32 18.73
N PHE A 219 5.69 -3.03 18.45
CA PHE A 219 4.43 -2.43 18.01
C PHE A 219 3.65 -1.79 19.17
N ASP A 220 3.45 -2.51 20.27
CA ASP A 220 2.58 -2.09 21.39
C ASP A 220 3.27 -1.11 22.35
N GLU A 221 4.50 -1.41 22.80
CA GLU A 221 5.18 -0.60 23.81
C GLU A 221 6.01 0.54 23.22
N LYS A 222 6.70 0.27 22.07
CA LYS A 222 7.59 1.25 21.47
C LYS A 222 6.92 2.10 20.39
N ASN A 223 5.65 1.84 20.11
CA ASN A 223 4.86 2.53 19.06
C ASN A 223 5.55 2.56 17.68
N ARG A 224 6.35 1.53 17.37
CA ARG A 224 6.99 1.39 16.07
C ARG A 224 6.05 0.68 15.11
N ARG A 225 6.16 1.04 13.84
CA ARG A 225 5.37 0.43 12.78
C ARG A 225 6.18 -0.55 11.92
N LYS A 226 7.48 -0.67 12.17
CA LYS A 226 8.38 -1.49 11.36
C LYS A 226 9.18 -2.40 12.27
N ALA A 227 9.33 -3.66 11.84
CA ALA A 227 10.13 -4.66 12.53
C ALA A 227 10.90 -5.52 11.53
N LEU A 228 12.16 -5.84 11.85
CA LEU A 228 13.02 -6.69 11.04
C LEU A 228 13.44 -7.91 11.86
N LEU A 229 13.12 -9.09 11.33
CA LEU A 229 13.53 -10.38 11.86
C LEU A 229 14.69 -10.93 11.03
N VAL A 230 15.86 -11.01 11.61
CA VAL A 230 17.04 -11.64 11.02
C VAL A 230 17.14 -13.04 11.60
N MET A 231 16.88 -14.06 10.78
CA MET A 231 16.84 -15.45 11.21
C MET A 231 17.48 -16.35 10.15
N ALA A 232 18.32 -17.27 10.55
CA ALA A 232 19.02 -18.20 9.66
C ALA A 232 18.06 -18.96 8.73
N THR A 233 18.58 -19.40 7.58
CA THR A 233 17.82 -20.27 6.66
C THR A 233 17.49 -21.60 7.38
N GLY A 234 16.25 -22.07 7.24
CA GLY A 234 15.80 -23.30 7.91
C GLY A 234 15.39 -23.13 9.39
N SER A 235 15.56 -21.96 10.02
CA SER A 235 15.10 -21.67 11.39
C SER A 235 13.58 -21.66 11.55
N GLY A 236 12.83 -21.64 10.45
CA GLY A 236 11.38 -21.61 10.47
C GLY A 236 10.80 -20.18 10.43
N LYS A 237 11.43 -19.24 9.71
CA LYS A 237 10.93 -17.86 9.50
C LYS A 237 9.45 -17.81 9.17
N THR A 238 9.00 -18.61 8.21
CA THR A 238 7.59 -18.65 7.78
C THR A 238 6.67 -19.06 8.94
N ARG A 239 7.04 -20.06 9.74
CA ARG A 239 6.25 -20.48 10.92
C ARG A 239 6.18 -19.38 11.98
N THR A 240 7.30 -18.68 12.22
CA THR A 240 7.37 -17.56 13.15
C THR A 240 6.39 -16.45 12.73
N VAL A 241 6.35 -16.12 11.44
CA VAL A 241 5.44 -15.09 10.93
C VAL A 241 3.98 -15.54 10.94
N ILE A 242 3.68 -16.81 10.64
CA ILE A 242 2.32 -17.34 10.76
C ILE A 242 1.81 -17.22 12.20
N ALA A 243 2.64 -17.59 13.17
CA ALA A 243 2.28 -17.44 14.58
C ALA A 243 2.17 -15.98 15.02
N LEU A 244 2.99 -15.07 14.49
CA LEU A 244 2.83 -13.63 14.69
C LEU A 244 1.50 -13.13 14.13
N CYS A 245 1.13 -13.55 12.93
CA CYS A 245 -0.16 -13.21 12.33
C CYS A 245 -1.33 -13.72 13.17
N ASP A 246 -1.26 -14.96 13.67
CA ASP A 246 -2.28 -15.53 14.57
C ASP A 246 -2.46 -14.68 15.83
N VAL A 247 -1.36 -14.28 16.46
CA VAL A 247 -1.38 -13.41 17.64
C VAL A 247 -2.02 -12.05 17.33
N LEU A 248 -1.60 -11.39 16.25
CA LEU A 248 -2.10 -10.08 15.87
C LEU A 248 -3.57 -10.09 15.45
N LEU A 249 -4.01 -11.16 14.76
CA LEU A 249 -5.42 -11.38 14.41
C LEU A 249 -6.28 -11.56 15.66
N LYS A 250 -5.87 -12.44 16.57
CA LYS A 250 -6.59 -12.72 17.85
C LYS A 250 -6.65 -11.50 18.77
N ALA A 251 -5.59 -10.68 18.77
CA ALA A 251 -5.53 -9.47 19.57
C ALA A 251 -6.23 -8.26 18.92
N GLY A 252 -6.87 -8.42 17.76
CA GLY A 252 -7.59 -7.35 17.06
C GLY A 252 -6.69 -6.24 16.48
N TRP A 253 -5.40 -6.53 16.25
CA TRP A 253 -4.46 -5.55 15.66
C TRP A 253 -4.52 -5.52 14.15
N VAL A 254 -4.82 -6.62 13.51
CA VAL A 254 -4.88 -6.78 12.07
C VAL A 254 -6.11 -7.54 11.64
N LYS A 255 -6.61 -7.24 10.45
CA LYS A 255 -7.67 -7.98 9.76
C LYS A 255 -7.20 -8.41 8.38
N ASN A 256 -6.57 -7.51 7.63
CA ASN A 256 -6.09 -7.76 6.27
C ASN A 256 -4.55 -7.76 6.23
N ILE A 257 -3.98 -8.83 5.70
CA ILE A 257 -2.53 -9.07 5.67
C ILE A 257 -2.09 -9.14 4.21
N LEU A 258 -0.99 -8.48 3.88
CA LEU A 258 -0.27 -8.63 2.62
C LEU A 258 1.04 -9.38 2.86
N PHE A 259 1.24 -10.51 2.19
CA PHE A 259 2.49 -11.25 2.19
C PHE A 259 3.18 -11.11 0.83
N LEU A 260 4.39 -10.59 0.83
CA LEU A 260 5.20 -10.35 -0.36
C LEU A 260 6.44 -11.22 -0.39
N ALA A 261 6.70 -11.86 -1.53
CA ALA A 261 7.92 -12.60 -1.79
C ALA A 261 8.45 -12.32 -3.22
N ASP A 262 9.72 -12.63 -3.46
CA ASP A 262 10.38 -12.33 -4.73
C ASP A 262 9.95 -13.29 -5.87
N ARG A 263 9.57 -14.53 -5.54
CA ARG A 263 9.28 -15.59 -6.52
C ARG A 263 7.93 -16.26 -6.28
N ASN A 264 7.28 -16.64 -7.38
CA ASN A 264 5.98 -17.34 -7.35
C ASN A 264 6.01 -18.62 -6.49
N SER A 265 7.09 -19.39 -6.56
CA SER A 265 7.24 -20.61 -5.74
C SER A 265 7.22 -20.33 -4.23
N LEU A 266 7.83 -19.22 -3.79
CA LEU A 266 7.82 -18.80 -2.38
C LEU A 266 6.43 -18.31 -1.97
N VAL A 267 5.74 -17.56 -2.83
CA VAL A 267 4.36 -17.12 -2.63
C VAL A 267 3.43 -18.32 -2.44
N THR A 268 3.47 -19.28 -3.35
CA THR A 268 2.65 -20.51 -3.30
C THR A 268 2.96 -21.35 -2.06
N GLN A 269 4.26 -21.51 -1.71
CA GLN A 269 4.68 -22.23 -0.51
C GLN A 269 4.20 -21.53 0.76
N ALA A 270 4.32 -20.21 0.84
CA ALA A 270 3.84 -19.43 1.99
C ALA A 270 2.33 -19.56 2.14
N LYS A 271 1.53 -19.37 1.06
CA LYS A 271 0.08 -19.56 1.08
C LYS A 271 -0.30 -20.93 1.62
N ARG A 272 0.31 -22.01 1.11
CA ARG A 272 0.05 -23.38 1.60
C ARG A 272 0.32 -23.54 3.10
N SER A 273 1.42 -22.96 3.58
CA SER A 273 1.77 -23.00 5.01
C SER A 273 0.75 -22.24 5.87
N PHE A 274 0.29 -21.07 5.42
CA PHE A 274 -0.75 -20.30 6.11
C PHE A 274 -2.08 -21.05 6.15
N VAL A 275 -2.55 -21.57 5.03
CA VAL A 275 -3.80 -22.35 4.95
C VAL A 275 -3.76 -23.57 5.88
N ASN A 276 -2.63 -24.27 5.94
CA ASN A 276 -2.48 -25.44 6.79
C ASN A 276 -2.46 -25.11 8.29
N MET A 277 -1.88 -23.98 8.68
CA MET A 277 -1.69 -23.60 10.09
C MET A 277 -2.79 -22.66 10.60
N LEU A 278 -3.42 -21.88 9.72
CA LEU A 278 -4.52 -20.96 10.02
C LEU A 278 -5.71 -21.24 9.08
N PRO A 279 -6.40 -22.38 9.24
CA PRO A 279 -7.44 -22.81 8.29
C PRO A 279 -8.66 -21.88 8.23
N ASN A 280 -8.87 -21.07 9.27
CA ASN A 280 -9.96 -20.09 9.30
C ASN A 280 -9.62 -18.74 8.63
N LEU A 281 -8.35 -18.54 8.22
CA LEU A 281 -7.93 -17.34 7.52
C LEU A 281 -8.13 -17.51 6.01
N SER A 282 -8.97 -16.68 5.42
CA SER A 282 -9.12 -16.67 3.96
C SER A 282 -7.84 -16.18 3.28
N CYS A 283 -7.31 -16.98 2.35
CA CYS A 283 -6.04 -16.74 1.69
C CYS A 283 -6.19 -16.77 0.17
N THR A 284 -5.62 -15.80 -0.52
CA THR A 284 -5.55 -15.77 -2.00
C THR A 284 -4.11 -15.56 -2.48
N ASN A 285 -3.78 -16.12 -3.65
CA ASN A 285 -2.51 -15.87 -4.34
C ASN A 285 -2.80 -15.11 -5.64
N LEU A 286 -2.48 -13.83 -5.68
CA LEU A 286 -2.75 -12.96 -6.84
C LEU A 286 -1.97 -13.34 -8.10
N VAL A 287 -0.96 -14.17 -7.99
CA VAL A 287 -0.23 -14.68 -9.16
C VAL A 287 -1.03 -15.75 -9.90
N GLU A 288 -1.79 -16.56 -9.14
CA GLU A 288 -2.57 -17.69 -9.65
C GLU A 288 -4.08 -17.35 -9.77
N GLU A 289 -4.60 -16.61 -8.79
CA GLU A 289 -6.02 -16.31 -8.63
C GLU A 289 -6.26 -14.81 -8.82
N LYS A 290 -6.28 -14.37 -10.07
CA LYS A 290 -6.31 -12.92 -10.42
C LYS A 290 -7.60 -12.19 -10.05
N ASP A 291 -8.67 -12.89 -9.69
CA ASP A 291 -10.00 -12.30 -9.48
C ASP A 291 -10.49 -12.39 -8.02
N ASN A 292 -9.71 -12.96 -7.11
CA ASN A 292 -10.11 -13.11 -5.70
C ASN A 292 -9.40 -12.10 -4.80
N TYR A 293 -9.93 -10.89 -4.71
CA TYR A 293 -9.37 -9.79 -3.93
C TYR A 293 -9.97 -9.62 -2.52
N SER A 294 -10.98 -10.45 -2.18
CA SER A 294 -11.73 -10.31 -0.92
C SER A 294 -11.12 -11.07 0.26
N ALA A 295 -10.05 -11.83 0.04
CA ALA A 295 -9.39 -12.59 1.08
C ALA A 295 -8.70 -11.70 2.12
N HIS A 296 -8.71 -12.13 3.38
CA HIS A 296 -8.04 -11.42 4.46
C HIS A 296 -6.52 -11.56 4.45
N CYS A 297 -5.97 -12.58 3.80
CA CYS A 297 -4.54 -12.71 3.59
C CYS A 297 -4.24 -12.84 2.10
N VAL A 298 -3.59 -11.83 1.56
CA VAL A 298 -3.22 -11.72 0.15
C VAL A 298 -1.75 -12.04 -0.01
N PHE A 299 -1.45 -13.03 -0.84
CA PHE A 299 -0.09 -13.43 -1.19
C PHE A 299 0.23 -12.95 -2.60
N SER A 300 1.37 -12.30 -2.78
CA SER A 300 1.76 -11.74 -4.08
C SER A 300 3.28 -11.70 -4.25
N THR A 301 3.73 -11.66 -5.50
CA THR A 301 5.08 -11.16 -5.76
C THR A 301 5.10 -9.64 -5.73
N TYR A 302 6.28 -9.06 -5.48
CA TYR A 302 6.44 -7.61 -5.55
C TYR A 302 6.05 -7.05 -6.91
N GLN A 303 6.39 -7.76 -8.00
CA GLN A 303 6.06 -7.34 -9.37
C GLN A 303 4.55 -7.36 -9.63
N THR A 304 3.84 -8.37 -9.16
CA THR A 304 2.38 -8.45 -9.33
C THR A 304 1.70 -7.36 -8.50
N MET A 305 2.14 -7.16 -7.25
CA MET A 305 1.53 -6.15 -6.37
C MET A 305 1.70 -4.73 -6.89
N ILE A 306 2.88 -4.36 -7.41
CA ILE A 306 3.09 -3.00 -7.95
C ILE A 306 2.15 -2.71 -9.13
N ASN A 307 1.82 -3.72 -9.92
CA ASN A 307 0.86 -3.56 -11.02
C ASN A 307 -0.59 -3.44 -10.49
N CYS A 308 -0.88 -3.94 -9.30
CA CYS A 308 -2.22 -3.87 -8.70
C CYS A 308 -2.51 -2.53 -7.99
N ILE A 309 -1.48 -1.75 -7.63
CA ILE A 309 -1.63 -0.51 -6.87
C ILE A 309 -2.49 0.52 -7.64
N ASP A 310 -2.30 0.62 -8.96
CA ASP A 310 -3.01 1.58 -9.81
C ASP A 310 -4.20 0.96 -10.56
N THR A 311 -4.52 -0.31 -10.30
CA THR A 311 -5.66 -0.97 -10.94
C THR A 311 -6.97 -0.44 -10.34
N ILE A 312 -7.83 0.06 -11.21
CA ILE A 312 -9.20 0.49 -10.87
C ILE A 312 -10.13 -0.70 -11.09
N ASN A 313 -10.97 -0.99 -10.12
CA ASN A 313 -12.04 -1.97 -10.27
C ASN A 313 -13.30 -1.22 -10.71
N ASP A 314 -13.92 -1.64 -11.82
CA ASP A 314 -14.92 -0.87 -12.59
C ASP A 314 -16.10 -0.30 -11.80
N ASP A 315 -16.45 -0.87 -10.63
CA ASP A 315 -17.63 -0.47 -9.87
C ASP A 315 -17.34 0.17 -8.49
N ASN A 316 -16.14 0.06 -7.92
CA ASN A 316 -15.86 0.41 -6.52
C ASN A 316 -14.55 1.18 -6.26
N GLY A 317 -13.98 1.84 -7.26
CA GLY A 317 -12.71 2.54 -7.12
C GLY A 317 -11.48 1.64 -7.22
N LYS A 318 -10.39 1.96 -6.50
CA LYS A 318 -9.13 1.20 -6.56
C LYS A 318 -9.29 -0.21 -5.98
N LEU A 319 -8.64 -1.18 -6.62
CA LEU A 319 -8.62 -2.59 -6.21
C LEU A 319 -8.14 -2.75 -4.76
N PHE A 320 -7.04 -2.11 -4.43
CA PHE A 320 -6.53 -1.99 -3.07
C PHE A 320 -6.30 -0.52 -2.73
N THR A 321 -7.00 -0.01 -1.74
CA THR A 321 -6.80 1.33 -1.20
C THR A 321 -5.56 1.37 -0.30
N CYS A 322 -5.03 2.56 -0.04
CA CYS A 322 -3.81 2.70 0.76
C CYS A 322 -3.94 2.18 2.20
N GLY A 323 -5.14 2.20 2.76
CA GLY A 323 -5.46 1.65 4.09
C GLY A 323 -6.02 0.22 4.06
N HIS A 324 -5.99 -0.47 2.91
CA HIS A 324 -6.58 -1.81 2.77
C HIS A 324 -5.92 -2.85 3.69
N PHE A 325 -4.61 -2.87 3.75
CA PHE A 325 -3.85 -3.81 4.58
C PHE A 325 -3.52 -3.21 5.94
N ASP A 326 -3.57 -4.05 6.96
CA ASP A 326 -3.24 -3.71 8.35
C ASP A 326 -1.86 -4.24 8.76
N LEU A 327 -1.27 -5.10 7.92
CA LEU A 327 0.07 -5.64 8.06
C LEU A 327 0.65 -6.00 6.69
N VAL A 328 1.88 -5.58 6.44
CA VAL A 328 2.65 -6.01 5.27
C VAL A 328 3.83 -6.86 5.74
N ILE A 329 3.99 -8.04 5.17
CA ILE A 329 5.08 -8.97 5.44
C ILE A 329 5.94 -9.06 4.19
N CYS A 330 7.25 -8.85 4.36
CA CYS A 330 8.24 -8.95 3.30
C CYS A 330 9.16 -10.13 3.55
N ASP A 331 9.02 -11.18 2.76
CA ASP A 331 9.98 -12.28 2.79
C ASP A 331 11.20 -11.94 1.93
N GLU A 332 12.37 -12.39 2.37
CA GLU A 332 13.66 -12.09 1.74
C GLU A 332 13.88 -10.56 1.58
N ALA A 333 13.62 -9.82 2.65
CA ALA A 333 13.60 -8.36 2.70
C ALA A 333 14.87 -7.69 2.11
N HIS A 334 16.02 -8.40 2.14
CA HIS A 334 17.28 -7.89 1.60
C HIS A 334 17.31 -7.70 0.07
N ARG A 335 16.49 -8.40 -0.69
CA ARG A 335 16.48 -8.34 -2.17
C ARG A 335 15.44 -7.38 -2.73
N SER A 336 14.37 -7.14 -1.99
CA SER A 336 13.12 -6.66 -2.55
C SER A 336 12.85 -5.18 -2.29
N ILE A 337 13.56 -4.57 -1.36
CA ILE A 337 13.24 -3.25 -0.80
C ILE A 337 13.81 -2.11 -1.64
N TYR A 338 14.73 -2.42 -2.56
CA TYR A 338 15.49 -1.37 -3.25
C TYR A 338 14.79 -0.84 -4.51
N ASN A 339 14.72 0.46 -4.57
CA ASN A 339 14.36 1.33 -5.72
C ASN A 339 13.13 0.90 -6.54
N LYS A 340 13.01 -0.35 -6.96
CA LYS A 340 11.94 -0.80 -7.86
C LYS A 340 10.60 -1.03 -7.14
N TYR A 341 10.63 -1.41 -5.86
CA TYR A 341 9.45 -1.81 -5.10
C TYR A 341 9.13 -0.89 -3.92
N LYS A 342 9.89 0.18 -3.74
CA LYS A 342 9.69 1.17 -2.66
C LYS A 342 8.27 1.74 -2.69
N ASP A 343 7.69 1.89 -3.86
CA ASP A 343 6.37 2.47 -4.05
C ASP A 343 5.26 1.64 -3.39
N ILE A 344 5.41 0.31 -3.29
CA ILE A 344 4.46 -0.55 -2.54
C ILE A 344 4.40 -0.12 -1.08
N PHE A 345 5.55 0.10 -0.44
CA PHE A 345 5.67 0.46 0.97
C PHE A 345 5.32 1.92 1.26
N THR A 346 5.40 2.76 0.24
CA THR A 346 4.95 4.15 0.32
C THR A 346 3.46 4.25 0.10
N TYR A 347 2.89 3.38 -0.74
CA TYR A 347 1.46 3.38 -1.04
C TYR A 347 0.64 2.84 0.13
N PHE A 348 0.94 1.65 0.65
CA PHE A 348 0.18 1.07 1.75
C PHE A 348 0.64 1.63 3.10
N ASP A 349 -0.26 2.30 3.80
CA ASP A 349 0.01 2.79 5.14
C ASP A 349 -0.26 1.73 6.21
N ALA A 350 0.57 0.69 6.22
CA ALA A 350 0.47 -0.45 7.13
C ALA A 350 1.79 -0.69 7.91
N PRO A 351 1.73 -1.26 9.11
CA PRO A 351 2.89 -1.82 9.78
C PRO A 351 3.60 -2.84 8.89
N LEU A 352 4.94 -2.87 8.95
CA LEU A 352 5.81 -3.65 8.09
C LEU A 352 6.67 -4.62 8.91
N VAL A 353 6.64 -5.90 8.54
CA VAL A 353 7.53 -6.93 9.09
C VAL A 353 8.40 -7.51 7.98
N GLY A 354 9.69 -7.33 8.09
CA GLY A 354 10.68 -7.91 7.19
C GLY A 354 11.28 -9.19 7.73
N LEU A 355 11.48 -10.16 6.85
CA LEU A 355 12.16 -11.42 7.12
C LEU A 355 13.41 -11.51 6.26
N THR A 356 14.54 -11.83 6.83
CA THR A 356 15.78 -12.09 6.07
C THR A 356 16.70 -13.03 6.83
N ALA A 357 17.53 -13.77 6.09
CA ALA A 357 18.66 -14.49 6.68
C ALA A 357 19.93 -13.65 6.65
N THR A 358 20.05 -12.76 5.68
CA THR A 358 21.26 -11.97 5.39
C THR A 358 20.88 -10.53 5.13
N PRO A 359 20.75 -9.69 6.16
CA PRO A 359 20.48 -8.27 5.96
C PRO A 359 21.67 -7.62 5.22
N LYS A 360 21.38 -6.72 4.29
CA LYS A 360 22.40 -5.91 3.63
C LYS A 360 22.63 -4.63 4.40
N ASP A 361 23.90 -4.25 4.56
CA ASP A 361 24.34 -3.06 5.26
C ASP A 361 25.17 -2.11 4.40
N GLU A 362 25.24 -2.35 3.08
CA GLU A 362 25.88 -1.49 2.10
C GLU A 362 25.22 -0.10 2.08
N ILE A 363 25.98 0.95 1.79
CA ILE A 363 25.53 2.36 1.81
C ILE A 363 24.26 2.54 0.96
N ASP A 364 24.23 1.97 -0.24
CA ASP A 364 23.10 2.15 -1.18
C ASP A 364 21.95 1.14 -1.00
N LYS A 365 22.08 0.18 -0.07
CA LYS A 365 21.15 -0.95 0.07
C LYS A 365 20.93 -1.34 1.53
N ASN A 366 20.89 -0.36 2.41
CA ASN A 366 20.79 -0.59 3.83
C ASN A 366 19.37 -1.09 4.21
N THR A 367 19.26 -2.36 4.55
CA THR A 367 18.01 -2.99 4.99
C THR A 367 17.49 -2.35 6.29
N TYR A 368 18.37 -2.01 7.23
CA TYR A 368 18.00 -1.45 8.54
C TYR A 368 17.32 -0.07 8.40
N GLU A 369 17.78 0.76 7.47
CA GLU A 369 17.22 2.09 7.23
C GLU A 369 15.75 2.02 6.80
N VAL A 370 15.38 1.06 5.94
CA VAL A 370 14.00 0.86 5.50
C VAL A 370 13.08 0.54 6.68
N PHE A 371 13.61 -0.18 7.68
CA PHE A 371 12.87 -0.54 8.88
C PHE A 371 13.04 0.48 10.02
N GLU A 372 13.64 1.64 9.74
CA GLU A 372 13.88 2.70 10.72
C GLU A 372 14.65 2.19 11.96
N LEU A 373 15.61 1.31 11.70
CA LEU A 373 16.45 0.66 12.70
C LEU A 373 17.89 1.15 12.59
N GLU A 374 18.58 1.10 13.70
CA GLU A 374 20.02 1.35 13.76
C GLU A 374 20.77 0.25 12.99
N LYS A 375 21.81 0.65 12.25
CA LYS A 375 22.61 -0.28 11.44
C LYS A 375 23.16 -1.42 12.27
N GLY A 376 22.90 -2.66 11.86
CA GLY A 376 23.34 -3.86 12.55
C GLY A 376 22.45 -4.31 13.72
N VAL A 377 21.39 -3.53 14.05
CA VAL A 377 20.50 -3.85 15.19
C VAL A 377 19.11 -4.18 14.68
N PRO A 378 18.80 -5.46 14.38
CA PRO A 378 17.46 -5.88 14.00
C PRO A 378 16.48 -5.80 15.19
N THR A 379 15.18 -5.87 14.92
CA THR A 379 14.17 -6.03 16.00
C THR A 379 14.42 -7.33 16.76
N TYR A 380 14.81 -8.39 16.03
CA TYR A 380 15.27 -9.64 16.60
C TYR A 380 16.25 -10.34 15.64
N GLY A 381 17.34 -10.89 16.17
CA GLY A 381 18.35 -11.67 15.44
C GLY A 381 18.51 -13.07 16.06
N TYR A 382 18.61 -14.10 15.19
CA TYR A 382 18.93 -15.47 15.55
C TYR A 382 19.73 -16.13 14.42
N ASP A 383 20.97 -16.44 14.69
CA ASP A 383 21.93 -17.10 13.79
C ASP A 383 21.87 -18.62 13.87
#